data_4140be2219aa72167f6e8a7196913a06
#
_entry.id   4140be2219aa72167f6e8a7196913a06
#
_cell.length_a   1.000
_cell.length_b   1.000
_cell.length_c   1.000
_cell.angle_alpha   90.00
_cell.angle_beta   90.00
_cell.angle_gamma   90.00
#
_symmetry.space_group_name_H-M   'P 1'
#
loop_
_entity.id
_entity.type
_entity.pdbx_description
1 polymer ?
#
loop_
_entity_poly.entity_id
_entity_poly.type
_entity_poly.pdbx_seq_one_letter_code
_entity_poly.pdbx_strand_id
1 'polypeptide(L)'
;MKVQSSTIENKYLRVKSINIGACLYEVYDKKKKINLILNLGPTKNYGSKNFYVGATCGRYAGRISNSKFNIKNKIFKLEDNEGKNTLHGGKIGFDRLEWKIIYHSKKKIIYQLLSKNLDQGFPGDLNSECTFEIKNKSLFIKYKYKSNQLTHVSLTNHSYWNLNKNKKEKIFNHDLKVNSEKYLEVNNKLIPTGKIKKVKNTINDFNKFQNIGEKIKIIKNKKIKRILNTINQLGFDLTFCIKKNSKNYLASLKNKKT
;
A
#
# COMPACT_ATOMS: atom_id res chain seq x y z
N MET A 1 2.28 -7.16 22.70
CA MET A 1 2.16 -5.77 22.17
C MET A 1 0.80 -5.21 22.55
N LYS A 2 0.76 -3.99 23.09
CA LYS A 2 -0.49 -3.31 23.46
C LYS A 2 -0.98 -2.50 22.24
N VAL A 3 -2.13 -2.88 21.70
CA VAL A 3 -2.72 -2.14 20.57
C VAL A 3 -3.31 -0.83 21.09
N GLN A 4 -2.81 0.29 20.58
CA GLN A 4 -3.28 1.64 20.88
C GLN A 4 -3.83 2.29 19.62
N SER A 5 -5.06 2.80 19.68
CA SER A 5 -5.65 3.59 18.61
C SER A 5 -5.55 5.08 18.93
N SER A 6 -5.34 5.89 17.90
CA SER A 6 -5.27 7.35 17.99
C SER A 6 -6.17 7.98 16.94
N THR A 7 -6.71 9.15 17.26
CA THR A 7 -7.60 9.88 16.36
C THR A 7 -7.06 11.29 16.12
N ILE A 8 -7.04 11.69 14.86
CA ILE A 8 -6.85 13.08 14.44
C ILE A 8 -8.06 13.52 13.62
N GLU A 9 -8.48 14.77 13.75
CA GLU A 9 -9.68 15.22 13.06
C GLU A 9 -9.74 16.73 12.84
N ASN A 10 -10.58 17.12 11.88
CA ASN A 10 -11.04 18.49 11.67
C ASN A 10 -12.53 18.50 11.28
N LYS A 11 -13.05 19.63 10.80
CA LYS A 11 -14.47 19.72 10.37
C LYS A 11 -14.81 18.84 9.16
N TYR A 12 -13.84 18.36 8.38
CA TYR A 12 -14.08 17.57 7.17
C TYR A 12 -13.81 16.08 7.35
N LEU A 13 -12.71 15.73 8.01
CA LEU A 13 -12.22 14.37 8.14
C LEU A 13 -12.02 13.98 9.60
N ARG A 14 -12.29 12.71 9.91
CA ARG A 14 -11.78 11.99 11.07
C ARG A 14 -10.92 10.84 10.59
N VAL A 15 -9.71 10.73 11.11
CA VAL A 15 -8.76 9.68 10.77
C VAL A 15 -8.36 8.96 12.04
N LYS A 16 -8.55 7.64 12.07
CA LYS A 16 -8.03 6.78 13.14
C LYS A 16 -6.86 5.97 12.64
N SER A 17 -5.87 5.83 13.49
CA SER A 17 -4.67 5.02 13.24
C SER A 17 -4.35 4.14 14.43
N ILE A 18 -3.53 3.10 14.22
CA ILE A 18 -3.13 2.11 15.23
C ILE A 18 -1.61 2.08 15.26
N ASN A 19 -1.03 1.94 16.48
CA ASN A 19 0.41 1.87 16.68
C ASN A 19 1.04 0.60 16.06
N ILE A 20 0.32 -0.50 15.92
CA ILE A 20 0.82 -1.68 15.22
C ILE A 20 0.82 -1.39 13.71
N GLY A 21 2.02 -1.45 13.12
CA GLY A 21 2.22 -1.17 11.70
C GLY A 21 2.04 0.30 11.32
N ALA A 22 1.99 1.25 12.28
CA ALA A 22 1.55 2.63 12.01
C ALA A 22 0.38 2.61 11.02
N CYS A 23 -0.66 1.83 11.38
CA CYS A 23 -1.73 1.43 10.48
C CYS A 23 -2.80 2.51 10.37
N LEU A 24 -3.20 2.85 9.14
CA LEU A 24 -4.35 3.70 8.86
C LEU A 24 -5.62 2.84 8.96
N TYR A 25 -6.38 3.04 10.04
CA TYR A 25 -7.54 2.22 10.40
C TYR A 25 -8.87 2.75 9.87
N GLU A 26 -9.02 4.07 9.86
CA GLU A 26 -10.23 4.74 9.38
C GLU A 26 -9.86 6.06 8.69
N VAL A 27 -10.50 6.34 7.56
CA VAL A 27 -10.55 7.66 6.93
C VAL A 27 -12.02 7.99 6.71
N TYR A 28 -12.61 8.74 7.64
CA TYR A 28 -14.03 9.05 7.65
C TYR A 28 -14.31 10.44 7.08
N ASP A 29 -15.07 10.48 5.98
CA ASP A 29 -15.63 11.72 5.44
C ASP A 29 -16.84 12.15 6.25
N LYS A 30 -16.73 13.25 7.00
CA LYS A 30 -17.78 13.74 7.90
C LYS A 30 -19.01 14.26 7.13
N LYS A 31 -18.81 14.83 5.93
CA LYS A 31 -19.91 15.33 5.10
C LYS A 31 -20.71 14.17 4.52
N LYS A 32 -20.05 13.18 3.95
CA LYS A 32 -20.68 12.00 3.35
C LYS A 32 -21.07 10.93 4.36
N LYS A 33 -20.62 11.04 5.61
CA LYS A 33 -20.86 10.08 6.71
C LYS A 33 -20.42 8.66 6.32
N ILE A 34 -19.21 8.52 5.75
CA ILE A 34 -18.70 7.24 5.25
C ILE A 34 -17.20 7.09 5.58
N ASN A 35 -16.80 5.88 5.99
CA ASN A 35 -15.40 5.49 6.00
C ASN A 35 -14.97 5.15 4.57
N LEU A 36 -13.81 5.64 4.12
CA LEU A 36 -13.33 5.52 2.74
C LEU A 36 -12.46 4.27 2.50
N ILE A 37 -12.03 3.59 3.56
CA ILE A 37 -11.11 2.44 3.50
C ILE A 37 -11.70 1.21 4.20
N LEU A 38 -11.15 0.03 3.85
CA LEU A 38 -11.40 -1.20 4.60
C LEU A 38 -10.57 -1.24 5.88
N ASN A 39 -11.06 -1.95 6.90
CA ASN A 39 -10.32 -2.33 8.09
C ASN A 39 -10.66 -3.78 8.49
N LEU A 40 -9.91 -4.33 9.44
CA LEU A 40 -10.07 -5.71 9.93
C LEU A 40 -11.10 -5.84 11.07
N GLY A 41 -11.98 -4.86 11.26
CA GLY A 41 -12.89 -4.82 12.41
C GLY A 41 -12.16 -4.46 13.70
N PRO A 42 -12.39 -5.16 14.81
CA PRO A 42 -11.78 -4.82 16.11
C PRO A 42 -10.26 -4.69 16.05
N THR A 43 -9.69 -3.72 16.75
CA THR A 43 -8.25 -3.42 16.73
C THR A 43 -7.38 -4.59 17.19
N LYS A 44 -7.89 -5.50 18.02
CA LYS A 44 -7.23 -6.74 18.42
C LYS A 44 -6.88 -7.69 17.27
N ASN A 45 -7.48 -7.49 16.09
CA ASN A 45 -7.19 -8.29 14.90
C ASN A 45 -5.87 -7.89 14.21
N TYR A 46 -5.27 -6.76 14.64
CA TYR A 46 -4.03 -6.26 14.07
C TYR A 46 -2.81 -6.85 14.79
N GLY A 47 -1.73 -7.10 14.04
CA GLY A 47 -0.48 -7.67 14.56
C GLY A 47 -0.44 -9.20 14.63
N SER A 48 -1.57 -9.91 14.52
CA SER A 48 -1.63 -11.38 14.67
C SER A 48 -1.70 -12.16 13.35
N LYS A 49 -2.04 -11.52 12.24
CA LYS A 49 -2.25 -12.16 10.94
C LYS A 49 -1.60 -11.36 9.81
N ASN A 50 -1.28 -12.03 8.69
CA ASN A 50 -0.66 -11.44 7.49
C ASN A 50 -1.66 -10.60 6.68
N PHE A 51 -2.31 -9.64 7.31
CA PHE A 51 -3.20 -8.73 6.65
C PHE A 51 -2.58 -7.34 6.63
N TYR A 52 -2.03 -6.94 5.53
CA TYR A 52 -1.40 -5.62 5.35
C TYR A 52 -2.39 -4.45 5.34
N VAL A 53 -3.67 -4.69 5.67
CA VAL A 53 -4.78 -3.73 5.51
C VAL A 53 -4.52 -2.45 6.30
N GLY A 54 -4.24 -1.36 5.58
CA GLY A 54 -3.96 -0.03 6.13
C GLY A 54 -2.58 0.15 6.74
N ALA A 55 -1.78 -0.93 6.88
CA ALA A 55 -0.49 -0.88 7.54
C ALA A 55 0.61 -0.24 6.69
N THR A 56 1.67 0.20 7.35
CA THR A 56 2.93 0.56 6.71
C THR A 56 3.71 -0.71 6.39
N CYS A 57 3.88 -1.01 5.11
CA CYS A 57 4.74 -2.09 4.63
C CYS A 57 6.18 -1.60 4.52
N GLY A 58 7.12 -2.39 5.00
CA GLY A 58 8.57 -2.12 5.03
C GLY A 58 9.34 -3.30 5.65
N ARG A 59 10.70 -3.32 5.59
CA ARG A 59 11.55 -2.24 5.03
C ARG A 59 11.36 -1.99 3.54
N TYR A 60 10.98 -3.01 2.80
CA TYR A 60 10.80 -2.95 1.36
C TYR A 60 9.40 -3.45 0.98
N ALA A 61 8.54 -2.56 0.51
CA ALA A 61 7.21 -2.89 0.02
C ALA A 61 7.31 -3.55 -1.36
N GLY A 62 6.49 -4.59 -1.57
CA GLY A 62 6.54 -5.42 -2.78
C GLY A 62 7.41 -6.65 -2.58
N ARG A 63 7.74 -7.33 -3.69
CA ARG A 63 8.44 -8.61 -3.69
C ARG A 63 9.90 -8.47 -4.04
N ILE A 64 10.75 -9.20 -3.29
CA ILE A 64 12.16 -9.39 -3.59
C ILE A 64 12.35 -10.87 -3.96
N SER A 65 12.76 -11.10 -5.20
CA SER A 65 12.95 -12.45 -5.76
C SER A 65 14.03 -13.21 -5.03
N ASN A 66 13.77 -14.50 -4.76
CA ASN A 66 14.68 -15.42 -4.07
C ASN A 66 15.20 -14.87 -2.72
N SER A 67 14.46 -13.98 -2.09
CA SER A 67 14.80 -13.37 -0.78
C SER A 67 16.24 -12.90 -0.69
N LYS A 68 16.76 -12.28 -1.74
CA LYS A 68 18.13 -11.76 -1.77
C LYS A 68 18.27 -10.55 -2.67
N PHE A 69 19.20 -9.68 -2.32
CA PHE A 69 19.63 -8.55 -3.15
C PHE A 69 21.12 -8.28 -2.95
N ASN A 70 21.68 -7.51 -3.87
CA ASN A 70 23.08 -7.11 -3.83
C ASN A 70 23.18 -5.62 -3.46
N ILE A 71 24.13 -5.30 -2.58
CA ILE A 71 24.62 -3.94 -2.39
C ILE A 71 26.13 -3.96 -2.64
N LYS A 72 26.57 -3.24 -3.66
CA LYS A 72 27.95 -3.35 -4.17
C LYS A 72 28.27 -4.83 -4.46
N ASN A 73 29.29 -5.39 -3.86
CA ASN A 73 29.74 -6.78 -4.07
C ASN A 73 29.25 -7.75 -2.99
N LYS A 74 28.34 -7.33 -2.10
CA LYS A 74 27.85 -8.15 -1.00
C LYS A 74 26.40 -8.57 -1.23
N ILE A 75 26.11 -9.88 -1.11
CA ILE A 75 24.78 -10.46 -1.16
C ILE A 75 24.18 -10.45 0.24
N PHE A 76 22.96 -9.92 0.37
CA PHE A 76 22.16 -9.99 1.58
C PHE A 76 21.00 -10.96 1.36
N LYS A 77 20.91 -11.95 2.26
CA LYS A 77 19.78 -12.88 2.31
C LYS A 77 18.74 -12.33 3.28
N LEU A 78 17.47 -12.39 2.86
CA LEU A 78 16.33 -11.92 3.63
C LEU A 78 15.51 -13.08 4.14
N GLU A 79 14.65 -12.83 5.13
CA GLU A 79 13.62 -13.77 5.55
C GLU A 79 12.57 -13.93 4.45
N ASP A 80 12.34 -15.15 4.01
CA ASP A 80 11.29 -15.50 3.08
C ASP A 80 9.93 -15.66 3.80
N ASN A 81 8.86 -15.19 3.19
CA ASN A 81 7.50 -15.27 3.71
C ASN A 81 6.44 -15.53 2.63
N GLU A 82 6.90 -15.66 1.37
CA GLU A 82 6.06 -16.02 0.24
C GLU A 82 6.82 -17.00 -0.68
N GLY A 83 6.82 -18.28 -0.30
CA GLY A 83 7.64 -19.31 -0.95
C GLY A 83 9.13 -19.00 -0.78
N LYS A 84 9.85 -18.80 -1.92
CA LYS A 84 11.29 -18.40 -1.89
C LYS A 84 11.50 -16.90 -1.95
N ASN A 85 10.43 -16.10 -1.83
CA ASN A 85 10.50 -14.65 -1.98
C ASN A 85 10.23 -13.94 -0.66
N THR A 86 10.75 -12.72 -0.55
CA THR A 86 10.39 -11.79 0.53
C THR A 86 9.28 -10.87 0.03
N LEU A 87 8.15 -10.84 0.73
CA LEU A 87 7.05 -9.91 0.50
C LEU A 87 6.95 -8.92 1.66
N HIS A 88 6.87 -7.63 1.34
CA HIS A 88 6.60 -6.53 2.29
C HIS A 88 7.53 -6.48 3.51
N GLY A 89 8.79 -6.88 3.35
CA GLY A 89 9.81 -6.78 4.39
C GLY A 89 10.08 -8.05 5.18
N GLY A 90 9.40 -9.18 4.89
CA GLY A 90 9.71 -10.49 5.48
C GLY A 90 8.66 -11.01 6.46
N LYS A 91 9.03 -12.01 7.25
CA LYS A 91 8.12 -12.71 8.19
C LYS A 91 7.53 -11.78 9.24
N ILE A 92 8.33 -10.85 9.75
CA ILE A 92 7.92 -9.83 10.72
C ILE A 92 8.28 -8.47 10.15
N GLY A 93 7.49 -8.03 9.13
CA GLY A 93 7.65 -6.74 8.51
C GLY A 93 7.13 -5.59 9.39
N PHE A 94 7.29 -4.38 8.91
CA PHE A 94 6.88 -3.15 9.60
C PHE A 94 5.40 -3.08 9.92
N ASP A 95 4.56 -3.82 9.19
CA ASP A 95 3.12 -3.99 9.39
C ASP A 95 2.75 -4.66 10.71
N ARG A 96 3.67 -5.44 11.31
CA ARG A 96 3.46 -6.20 12.55
C ARG A 96 4.16 -5.63 13.76
N LEU A 97 5.05 -4.69 13.57
CA LEU A 97 5.82 -4.09 14.65
C LEU A 97 5.03 -2.97 15.34
N GLU A 98 5.31 -2.80 16.63
CA GLU A 98 4.78 -1.68 17.38
C GLU A 98 5.61 -0.42 17.10
N TRP A 99 4.93 0.62 16.60
CA TRP A 99 5.50 1.93 16.36
C TRP A 99 5.23 2.84 17.55
N LYS A 100 6.27 3.50 18.05
CA LYS A 100 6.15 4.46 19.14
C LYS A 100 5.48 5.75 18.64
N ILE A 101 4.49 6.25 19.35
CA ILE A 101 3.94 7.58 19.10
C ILE A 101 4.91 8.60 19.68
N ILE A 102 5.50 9.45 18.84
CA ILE A 102 6.43 10.51 19.23
C ILE A 102 5.82 11.91 19.20
N TYR A 103 4.67 12.04 18.54
CA TYR A 103 3.90 13.28 18.51
C TYR A 103 2.43 12.98 18.24
N HIS A 104 1.53 13.68 18.95
CA HIS A 104 0.09 13.59 18.70
C HIS A 104 -0.58 14.93 19.03
N SER A 105 -1.36 15.44 18.07
CA SER A 105 -2.20 16.62 18.21
C SER A 105 -3.56 16.39 17.52
N LYS A 106 -4.48 17.35 17.62
CA LYS A 106 -5.81 17.24 16.98
C LYS A 106 -5.77 16.94 15.49
N LYS A 107 -4.70 17.34 14.76
CA LYS A 107 -4.62 17.23 13.29
C LYS A 107 -3.42 16.43 12.78
N LYS A 108 -2.52 15.99 13.66
CA LYS A 108 -1.28 15.34 13.26
C LYS A 108 -0.85 14.29 14.28
N ILE A 109 -0.37 13.16 13.79
CA ILE A 109 0.28 12.13 14.58
C ILE A 109 1.54 11.65 13.87
N ILE A 110 2.60 11.36 14.64
CA ILE A 110 3.86 10.83 14.14
C ILE A 110 4.19 9.56 14.92
N TYR A 111 4.38 8.49 14.16
CA TYR A 111 4.86 7.20 14.63
C TYR A 111 6.34 7.04 14.27
N GLN A 112 7.11 6.39 15.13
CA GLN A 112 8.52 6.09 14.93
C GLN A 112 8.79 4.61 15.16
N LEU A 113 9.65 4.03 14.31
CA LEU A 113 10.14 2.66 14.41
C LEU A 113 11.65 2.64 14.17
N LEU A 114 12.38 1.97 15.04
CA LEU A 114 13.78 1.61 14.84
C LEU A 114 13.87 0.13 14.46
N SER A 115 14.23 -0.15 13.22
CA SER A 115 14.55 -1.47 12.71
C SER A 115 16.06 -1.67 12.75
N LYS A 116 16.54 -2.63 13.54
CA LYS A 116 17.95 -2.86 13.79
C LYS A 116 18.68 -3.46 12.57
N ASN A 117 20.00 -3.37 12.59
CA ASN A 117 20.84 -4.03 11.60
C ASN A 117 20.50 -5.52 11.50
N LEU A 118 20.36 -6.03 10.27
CA LEU A 118 19.96 -7.40 9.92
C LEU A 118 18.54 -7.81 10.35
N ASP A 119 17.69 -6.86 10.75
CA ASP A 119 16.26 -7.12 10.90
C ASP A 119 15.70 -7.62 9.57
N GLN A 120 15.10 -8.83 9.57
CA GLN A 120 14.66 -9.59 8.38
C GLN A 120 15.76 -9.77 7.31
N GLY A 121 17.04 -9.64 7.69
CA GLY A 121 18.20 -9.72 6.81
C GLY A 121 18.61 -8.40 6.15
N PHE A 122 17.91 -7.31 6.37
CA PHE A 122 18.25 -6.00 5.81
C PHE A 122 19.41 -5.34 6.59
N PRO A 123 20.49 -4.86 5.91
CA PRO A 123 21.62 -4.23 6.58
C PRO A 123 21.25 -2.83 7.11
N GLY A 124 21.95 -2.45 8.17
CA GLY A 124 21.88 -1.14 8.81
C GLY A 124 20.72 -0.97 9.76
N ASP A 125 20.97 -0.16 10.79
CA ASP A 125 19.91 0.40 11.62
C ASP A 125 19.11 1.38 10.76
N LEU A 126 17.78 1.25 10.72
CA LEU A 126 16.89 2.14 10.01
C LEU A 126 15.91 2.78 11.01
N ASN A 127 16.05 4.08 11.21
CA ASN A 127 15.04 4.87 11.93
C ASN A 127 14.00 5.38 10.93
N SER A 128 12.74 5.06 11.14
CA SER A 128 11.63 5.38 10.25
C SER A 128 10.54 6.14 10.99
N GLU A 129 9.97 7.15 10.34
CA GLU A 129 8.81 7.90 10.82
C GLU A 129 7.66 7.78 9.82
N CYS A 130 6.46 7.55 10.34
CA CYS A 130 5.20 7.65 9.59
C CYS A 130 4.37 8.78 10.18
N THR A 131 4.03 9.77 9.36
CA THR A 131 3.19 10.90 9.75
C THR A 131 1.85 10.82 9.05
N PHE A 132 0.76 10.90 9.83
CA PHE A 132 -0.57 11.25 9.34
C PHE A 132 -0.90 12.68 9.74
N GLU A 133 -1.26 13.51 8.78
CA GLU A 133 -1.59 14.92 9.00
C GLU A 133 -2.80 15.33 8.17
N ILE A 134 -3.80 15.97 8.80
CA ILE A 134 -4.97 16.50 8.11
C ILE A 134 -4.79 17.99 7.86
N LYS A 135 -4.83 18.39 6.58
CA LYS A 135 -4.88 19.78 6.15
C LYS A 135 -6.10 19.99 5.25
N ASN A 136 -7.02 20.85 5.66
CA ASN A 136 -8.29 21.07 4.97
C ASN A 136 -9.05 19.74 4.74
N LYS A 137 -9.33 19.38 3.49
CA LYS A 137 -10.01 18.14 3.06
C LYS A 137 -9.04 17.02 2.69
N SER A 138 -7.76 17.15 3.02
CA SER A 138 -6.70 16.25 2.59
C SER A 138 -6.05 15.56 3.79
N LEU A 139 -5.83 14.25 3.67
CA LEU A 139 -4.95 13.47 4.53
C LEU A 139 -3.58 13.35 3.86
N PHE A 140 -2.54 13.79 4.55
CA PHE A 140 -1.15 13.61 4.15
C PHE A 140 -0.58 12.39 4.89
N ILE A 141 0.01 11.48 4.14
CA ILE A 141 0.79 10.35 4.63
C ILE A 141 2.23 10.60 4.21
N LYS A 142 3.14 10.76 5.18
CA LYS A 142 4.55 11.05 4.90
C LYS A 142 5.44 10.03 5.59
N TYR A 143 6.43 9.53 4.87
CA TYR A 143 7.48 8.70 5.42
C TYR A 143 8.80 9.47 5.40
N LYS A 144 9.52 9.41 6.52
CA LYS A 144 10.89 9.88 6.65
C LYS A 144 11.71 8.75 7.24
N TYR A 145 12.90 8.53 6.72
CA TYR A 145 13.77 7.49 7.21
C TYR A 145 15.25 7.88 7.08
N LYS A 146 16.06 7.32 7.97
CA LYS A 146 17.53 7.48 7.97
C LYS A 146 18.16 6.17 8.38
N SER A 147 19.15 5.71 7.61
CA SER A 147 19.96 4.55 7.93
C SER A 147 21.40 4.96 8.26
N ASN A 148 22.06 4.19 9.12
CA ASN A 148 23.48 4.36 9.44
C ASN A 148 24.40 3.69 8.40
N GLN A 149 23.85 2.89 7.49
CA GLN A 149 24.60 2.31 6.36
C GLN A 149 23.70 2.12 5.12
N LEU A 150 24.32 1.82 3.99
CA LEU A 150 23.62 1.61 2.73
C LEU A 150 22.67 0.40 2.83
N THR A 151 21.41 0.62 2.50
CA THR A 151 20.33 -0.40 2.54
C THR A 151 19.23 -0.06 1.54
N HIS A 152 18.38 -1.03 1.21
CA HIS A 152 17.20 -0.79 0.40
C HIS A 152 15.99 -0.44 1.28
N VAL A 153 15.31 0.66 0.93
CA VAL A 153 14.12 1.12 1.63
C VAL A 153 13.03 1.50 0.62
N SER A 154 11.84 0.96 0.80
CA SER A 154 10.64 1.34 0.08
C SER A 154 9.45 1.19 1.01
N LEU A 155 8.98 2.28 1.62
CA LEU A 155 7.85 2.27 2.52
C LEU A 155 6.56 2.63 1.78
N THR A 156 5.46 1.94 2.11
CA THR A 156 4.14 2.26 1.56
C THR A 156 3.04 2.11 2.60
N ASN A 157 1.94 2.84 2.41
CA ASN A 157 0.70 2.60 3.13
C ASN A 157 -0.19 1.66 2.31
N HIS A 158 -0.60 0.55 2.90
CA HIS A 158 -1.35 -0.50 2.22
C HIS A 158 -2.87 -0.37 2.44
N SER A 159 -3.42 0.83 2.29
CA SER A 159 -4.86 1.05 2.42
C SER A 159 -5.63 0.49 1.24
N TYR A 160 -6.74 -0.18 1.54
CA TYR A 160 -7.70 -0.68 0.57
C TYR A 160 -8.88 0.30 0.49
N TRP A 161 -8.96 1.07 -0.57
CA TRP A 161 -9.99 2.07 -0.79
C TRP A 161 -11.29 1.42 -1.26
N ASN A 162 -12.36 1.65 -0.50
CA ASN A 162 -13.72 1.22 -0.84
C ASN A 162 -14.70 2.32 -0.44
N LEU A 163 -15.26 2.99 -1.44
CA LEU A 163 -16.17 4.12 -1.25
C LEU A 163 -17.63 3.68 -1.06
N ASN A 164 -17.95 2.38 -1.00
CA ASN A 164 -19.28 1.91 -0.65
C ASN A 164 -19.58 2.19 0.83
N LYS A 165 -20.85 2.50 1.14
CA LYS A 165 -21.31 2.59 2.53
C LYS A 165 -21.18 1.24 3.22
N ASN A 166 -21.72 0.19 2.59
CA ASN A 166 -21.54 -1.19 3.04
C ASN A 166 -20.16 -1.72 2.58
N LYS A 167 -19.26 -1.96 3.53
CA LYS A 167 -17.89 -2.41 3.25
C LYS A 167 -17.79 -3.88 2.78
N LYS A 168 -18.87 -4.65 2.87
CA LYS A 168 -18.96 -6.00 2.29
C LYS A 168 -19.19 -5.98 0.78
N GLU A 169 -19.66 -4.85 0.22
CA GLU A 169 -19.84 -4.70 -1.21
C GLU A 169 -18.49 -4.61 -1.94
N LYS A 170 -18.41 -5.32 -3.07
CA LYS A 170 -17.25 -5.29 -3.95
C LYS A 170 -17.13 -3.93 -4.64
N ILE A 171 -15.90 -3.53 -4.99
CA ILE A 171 -15.60 -2.24 -5.65
C ILE A 171 -15.94 -2.23 -7.16
N PHE A 172 -16.76 -3.16 -7.64
CA PHE A 172 -17.09 -3.28 -9.07
C PHE A 172 -17.92 -2.10 -9.61
N ASN A 173 -18.55 -1.33 -8.74
CA ASN A 173 -19.28 -0.10 -9.05
C ASN A 173 -18.39 1.16 -9.01
N HIS A 174 -17.07 1.01 -8.82
CA HIS A 174 -16.14 2.14 -8.80
C HIS A 174 -15.53 2.36 -10.18
N ASP A 175 -15.31 3.64 -10.49
CA ASP A 175 -14.55 4.07 -11.64
C ASP A 175 -13.18 4.55 -11.19
N LEU A 176 -12.12 4.02 -11.80
CA LEU A 176 -10.72 4.35 -11.52
C LEU A 176 -10.11 5.11 -12.68
N LYS A 177 -9.35 6.16 -12.38
CA LYS A 177 -8.43 6.83 -13.29
C LYS A 177 -7.04 6.82 -12.67
N VAL A 178 -6.01 6.48 -13.45
CA VAL A 178 -4.59 6.55 -13.06
C VAL A 178 -3.83 7.30 -14.13
N ASN A 179 -3.21 8.43 -13.77
CA ASN A 179 -2.43 9.25 -14.68
C ASN A 179 -1.03 8.64 -14.88
N SER A 180 -0.97 7.51 -15.57
CA SER A 180 0.28 6.82 -15.88
C SER A 180 0.27 6.25 -17.29
N GLU A 181 1.35 6.45 -18.01
CA GLU A 181 1.56 5.86 -19.33
C GLU A 181 2.22 4.49 -19.28
N LYS A 182 2.79 4.12 -18.13
CA LYS A 182 3.63 2.94 -17.96
C LYS A 182 3.36 2.22 -16.65
N TYR A 183 3.65 0.92 -16.63
CA TYR A 183 3.60 0.10 -15.42
C TYR A 183 4.78 -0.89 -15.40
N LEU A 184 5.14 -1.38 -14.21
CA LEU A 184 6.12 -2.43 -14.06
C LEU A 184 5.51 -3.77 -14.48
N GLU A 185 6.17 -4.47 -15.40
CA GLU A 185 5.79 -5.84 -15.74
C GLU A 185 6.13 -6.77 -14.58
N VAL A 186 5.23 -7.69 -14.28
CA VAL A 186 5.44 -8.77 -13.32
C VAL A 186 5.25 -10.12 -14.00
N ASN A 187 5.95 -11.14 -13.51
CA ASN A 187 5.76 -12.52 -13.94
C ASN A 187 4.55 -13.19 -13.23
N ASN A 188 4.33 -14.49 -13.48
CA ASN A 188 3.22 -15.26 -12.92
C ASN A 188 3.24 -15.37 -11.37
N LYS A 189 4.37 -15.05 -10.73
CA LYS A 189 4.54 -15.00 -9.27
C LYS A 189 4.51 -13.56 -8.76
N LEU A 190 4.05 -12.61 -9.57
CA LEU A 190 4.00 -11.17 -9.25
C LEU A 190 5.37 -10.54 -8.94
N ILE A 191 6.43 -11.17 -9.39
CA ILE A 191 7.79 -10.63 -9.28
C ILE A 191 8.02 -9.65 -10.43
N PRO A 192 8.49 -8.43 -10.15
CA PRO A 192 8.89 -7.50 -11.21
C PRO A 192 9.98 -8.10 -12.11
N THR A 193 9.78 -8.02 -13.43
CA THR A 193 10.73 -8.54 -14.41
C THR A 193 11.85 -7.57 -14.74
N GLY A 194 11.81 -6.34 -14.20
CA GLY A 194 12.68 -5.23 -14.59
C GLY A 194 12.21 -4.48 -15.84
N LYS A 195 11.21 -4.98 -16.56
CA LYS A 195 10.68 -4.33 -17.75
C LYS A 195 9.56 -3.34 -17.38
N ILE A 196 9.57 -2.19 -18.08
CA ILE A 196 8.51 -1.16 -17.99
C ILE A 196 7.70 -1.20 -19.28
N LYS A 197 6.39 -1.44 -19.16
CA LYS A 197 5.45 -1.53 -20.28
C LYS A 197 4.53 -0.32 -20.38
N LYS A 198 4.11 0.02 -21.61
CA LYS A 198 3.07 1.05 -21.85
C LYS A 198 1.71 0.50 -21.48
N VAL A 199 0.85 1.35 -20.88
CA VAL A 199 -0.55 0.97 -20.56
C VAL A 199 -1.47 1.07 -21.77
N LYS A 200 -1.16 1.94 -22.74
CA LYS A 200 -2.01 2.23 -23.90
C LYS A 200 -2.39 0.94 -24.66
N ASN A 201 -3.67 0.80 -24.97
CA ASN A 201 -4.27 -0.37 -25.65
C ASN A 201 -4.15 -1.68 -24.87
N THR A 202 -3.98 -1.63 -23.54
CA THR A 202 -3.98 -2.80 -22.65
C THR A 202 -5.14 -2.74 -21.67
N ILE A 203 -5.41 -3.87 -21.00
CA ILE A 203 -6.38 -3.91 -19.90
C ILE A 203 -5.99 -2.98 -18.73
N ASN A 204 -4.70 -2.63 -18.63
CA ASN A 204 -4.13 -1.77 -17.58
C ASN A 204 -4.23 -0.27 -17.90
N ASP A 205 -4.86 0.12 -19.02
CA ASP A 205 -5.06 1.52 -19.35
C ASP A 205 -6.21 2.13 -18.53
N PHE A 206 -5.83 2.98 -17.56
CA PHE A 206 -6.72 3.77 -16.72
C PHE A 206 -6.51 5.29 -16.92
N ASN A 207 -5.94 5.74 -18.04
CA ASN A 207 -5.72 7.17 -18.30
C ASN A 207 -7.02 7.99 -18.39
N LYS A 208 -8.14 7.32 -18.67
CA LYS A 208 -9.51 7.85 -18.49
C LYS A 208 -10.20 7.07 -17.39
N PHE A 209 -11.29 7.61 -16.85
CA PHE A 209 -12.11 6.84 -15.91
C PHE A 209 -12.62 5.56 -16.56
N GLN A 210 -12.30 4.44 -15.95
CA GLN A 210 -12.71 3.10 -16.35
C GLN A 210 -13.40 2.39 -15.20
N ASN A 211 -14.51 1.72 -15.47
CA ASN A 211 -15.20 0.95 -14.45
C ASN A 211 -14.41 -0.31 -14.10
N ILE A 212 -14.10 -0.49 -12.81
CA ILE A 212 -13.32 -1.62 -12.32
C ILE A 212 -14.04 -2.95 -12.60
N GLY A 213 -15.37 -2.99 -12.37
CA GLY A 213 -16.16 -4.21 -12.56
C GLY A 213 -16.16 -4.69 -14.02
N GLU A 214 -16.31 -3.77 -14.96
CA GLU A 214 -16.28 -4.11 -16.40
C GLU A 214 -14.89 -4.65 -16.82
N LYS A 215 -13.81 -4.00 -16.37
CA LYS A 215 -12.47 -4.51 -16.65
C LYS A 215 -12.20 -5.89 -16.02
N ILE A 216 -12.73 -6.14 -14.81
CA ILE A 216 -12.62 -7.47 -14.18
C ILE A 216 -13.43 -8.54 -14.95
N LYS A 217 -14.60 -8.20 -15.49
CA LYS A 217 -15.35 -9.12 -16.37
C LYS A 217 -14.53 -9.52 -17.59
N ILE A 218 -13.83 -8.56 -18.21
CA ILE A 218 -12.94 -8.82 -19.35
C ILE A 218 -11.81 -9.78 -18.93
N ILE A 219 -11.14 -9.53 -17.80
CA ILE A 219 -10.06 -10.40 -17.29
C ILE A 219 -10.56 -11.83 -17.00
N LYS A 220 -11.79 -11.97 -16.48
CA LYS A 220 -12.39 -13.27 -16.17
C LYS A 220 -12.80 -14.09 -17.39
N ASN A 221 -13.00 -13.45 -18.54
CA ASN A 221 -13.33 -14.17 -19.75
C ASN A 221 -12.14 -15.04 -20.19
N LYS A 222 -12.30 -16.38 -20.14
CA LYS A 222 -11.24 -17.36 -20.45
C LYS A 222 -10.61 -17.16 -21.82
N LYS A 223 -11.39 -16.79 -22.84
CA LYS A 223 -10.93 -16.54 -24.21
C LYS A 223 -10.02 -15.31 -24.25
N ILE A 224 -10.42 -14.23 -23.59
CA ILE A 224 -9.66 -12.97 -23.54
C ILE A 224 -8.41 -13.13 -22.65
N LYS A 225 -8.51 -13.88 -21.54
CA LYS A 225 -7.38 -14.20 -20.67
C LYS A 225 -6.24 -14.89 -21.41
N ARG A 226 -6.58 -15.81 -22.31
CA ARG A 226 -5.61 -16.53 -23.18
C ARG A 226 -4.92 -15.59 -24.17
N ILE A 227 -5.67 -14.61 -24.73
CA ILE A 227 -5.14 -13.62 -25.70
C ILE A 227 -4.25 -12.59 -25.01
N LEU A 228 -4.64 -12.14 -23.80
CA LEU A 228 -3.92 -11.09 -23.09
C LEU A 228 -2.68 -11.58 -22.35
N ASN A 229 -2.39 -12.91 -22.37
CA ASN A 229 -1.31 -13.49 -21.55
C ASN A 229 -1.38 -13.01 -20.09
N THR A 230 -2.60 -12.72 -19.59
CA THR A 230 -2.77 -12.16 -18.26
C THR A 230 -2.53 -13.23 -17.22
N ILE A 231 -1.71 -12.89 -16.28
CA ILE A 231 -1.41 -13.62 -15.05
C ILE A 231 -2.72 -14.07 -14.40
N ASN A 232 -2.71 -15.19 -13.70
CA ASN A 232 -3.85 -15.80 -12.97
C ASN A 232 -4.44 -14.91 -11.86
N GLN A 233 -4.49 -13.60 -12.05
CA GLN A 233 -5.00 -12.63 -11.11
C GLN A 233 -6.47 -12.29 -11.38
N LEU A 234 -7.25 -12.26 -10.30
CA LEU A 234 -8.65 -11.85 -10.32
C LEU A 234 -8.82 -10.31 -10.17
N GLY A 235 -7.75 -9.52 -10.40
CA GLY A 235 -7.77 -8.07 -10.21
C GLY A 235 -6.53 -7.38 -10.75
N PHE A 236 -6.36 -6.11 -10.35
CA PHE A 236 -5.22 -5.27 -10.72
C PHE A 236 -4.28 -5.17 -9.51
N ASP A 237 -3.14 -5.85 -9.57
CA ASP A 237 -2.04 -5.73 -8.61
C ASP A 237 -0.79 -5.29 -9.38
N LEU A 238 -0.73 -3.99 -9.66
CA LEU A 238 0.26 -3.40 -10.54
C LEU A 238 0.89 -2.16 -9.92
N THR A 239 2.17 -1.96 -10.22
CA THR A 239 2.86 -0.71 -9.90
C THR A 239 2.86 0.19 -11.14
N PHE A 240 2.13 1.30 -11.05
CA PHE A 240 2.11 2.32 -12.10
C PHE A 240 3.28 3.29 -11.95
N CYS A 241 3.96 3.59 -13.07
CA CYS A 241 5.06 4.56 -13.11
C CYS A 241 4.50 5.96 -13.36
N ILE A 242 4.59 6.82 -12.36
CA ILE A 242 4.05 8.18 -12.40
C ILE A 242 5.09 9.16 -12.93
N LYS A 243 4.67 10.11 -13.76
CA LYS A 243 5.55 11.19 -14.25
C LYS A 243 5.93 12.13 -13.10
N LYS A 244 7.23 12.42 -12.90
CA LYS A 244 7.77 13.29 -11.83
C LYS A 244 7.12 14.68 -11.74
N ASN A 245 6.67 15.23 -12.86
CA ASN A 245 6.15 16.60 -12.97
C ASN A 245 4.63 16.67 -13.17
N SER A 246 3.89 15.64 -12.79
CA SER A 246 2.43 15.68 -12.86
C SER A 246 1.88 16.66 -11.84
N LYS A 247 1.40 17.82 -12.30
CA LYS A 247 0.66 18.80 -11.48
C LYS A 247 -0.75 18.32 -11.13
N ASN A 248 -1.20 17.22 -11.71
CA ASN A 248 -2.53 16.65 -11.54
C ASN A 248 -2.54 15.49 -10.54
N TYR A 249 -3.73 15.07 -10.12
CA TYR A 249 -3.90 13.87 -9.33
C TYR A 249 -3.27 12.66 -10.00
N LEU A 250 -2.51 11.87 -9.24
CA LEU A 250 -1.86 10.64 -9.73
C LEU A 250 -2.90 9.56 -10.02
N ALA A 251 -3.92 9.48 -9.18
CA ALA A 251 -5.06 8.59 -9.36
C ALA A 251 -6.33 9.25 -8.81
N SER A 252 -7.47 8.82 -9.31
CA SER A 252 -8.79 9.23 -8.82
C SER A 252 -9.72 8.03 -8.80
N LEU A 253 -10.42 7.84 -7.69
CA LEU A 253 -11.42 6.81 -7.52
C LEU A 253 -12.78 7.46 -7.29
N LYS A 254 -13.80 7.00 -8.00
CA LYS A 254 -15.19 7.47 -7.88
C LYS A 254 -16.10 6.28 -7.62
N ASN A 255 -17.14 6.50 -6.84
CA ASN A 255 -18.27 5.60 -6.73
C ASN A 255 -19.52 6.31 -7.32
N LYS A 256 -20.22 5.64 -8.23
CA LYS A 256 -21.43 6.22 -8.87
C LYS A 256 -22.60 6.39 -7.92
N LYS A 257 -22.59 5.71 -6.74
CA LYS A 257 -23.68 5.71 -5.76
C LYS A 257 -23.43 6.66 -4.56
N THR A 258 -22.22 7.18 -4.39
CA THR A 258 -21.78 8.06 -3.29
C THR A 258 -20.95 9.22 -3.80
#